data_3af7e81ccc3dfbe72d6c5501dce160d6
#
_entry.id   3af7e81ccc3dfbe72d6c5501dce160d6
#
_cell.length_a   1.000
_cell.length_b   1.000
_cell.length_c   1.000
_cell.angle_alpha   90.00
_cell.angle_beta   90.00
_cell.angle_gamma   90.00
#
_symmetry.space_group_name_H-M   'P 1'
#
loop_
_entity.id
_entity.type
_entity.pdbx_description
1 polymer ?
#
loop_
_entity_poly.entity_id
_entity_poly.type
_entity_poly.pdbx_seq_one_letter_code
_entity_poly.pdbx_strand_id
1 'polypeptide(L)'
;MKTVKAVAPYSHGINFKMQVYDAWVKTGGQTMKGHYPWRMFHRLAFDYELPTIYKSKDIAQLRFVEPVSINFDTFPDYARYEIIPFVWDCWPGYFDKTCEWFKRHEVRTAIFTSSQTAEKMRQHFPKKNIYWCPEGIDTSRYAAGKELKDRKIDVLEFGRTNEKVFKAALPYGIKHICTMQNGKYIYTNEELFHAMGEAKVTITLPRSITQPAVAGDIETLTQRYWECMLTRMVMVGHAPKELVDFIGYNPVIEIDTENPNGQIDDILQHLADYRDLTNKNREVALQKGDWTVRMQGVMKWLKKCGYEV
;
A
#
# COMPACT_ATOMS: atom_id res chain seq x y z
N MET A 1 3.11 -4.73 31.17
CA MET A 1 3.33 -4.36 29.75
C MET A 1 2.67 -5.44 28.92
N LYS A 2 1.94 -5.08 27.83
CA LYS A 2 1.30 -6.09 26.99
C LYS A 2 2.23 -6.54 25.89
N THR A 3 2.28 -7.85 25.64
CA THR A 3 3.00 -8.42 24.49
C THR A 3 2.15 -8.29 23.23
N VAL A 4 2.72 -7.73 22.17
CA VAL A 4 2.06 -7.62 20.86
C VAL A 4 2.24 -8.91 20.08
N LYS A 5 1.13 -9.51 19.66
CA LYS A 5 1.12 -10.70 18.80
C LYS A 5 0.35 -10.41 17.53
N ALA A 6 1.00 -10.58 16.37
CA ALA A 6 0.33 -10.44 15.09
C ALA A 6 -0.56 -11.65 14.80
N VAL A 7 -1.70 -11.39 14.20
CA VAL A 7 -2.61 -12.42 13.71
C VAL A 7 -2.56 -12.41 12.19
N ALA A 8 -2.36 -13.58 11.59
CA ALA A 8 -2.35 -13.72 10.14
C ALA A 8 -3.67 -13.21 9.54
N PRO A 9 -3.64 -12.39 8.50
CA PRO A 9 -4.85 -11.91 7.86
C PRO A 9 -5.63 -13.08 7.24
N TYR A 10 -6.96 -12.95 7.26
CA TYR A 10 -7.81 -13.88 6.55
C TYR A 10 -7.71 -13.59 5.06
N SER A 11 -7.07 -14.48 4.30
CA SER A 11 -6.75 -14.19 2.93
C SER A 11 -7.70 -14.81 1.92
N HIS A 12 -8.27 -13.94 1.06
CA HIS A 12 -8.76 -14.33 -0.25
C HIS A 12 -8.12 -13.38 -1.27
N GLY A 13 -7.27 -13.90 -2.17
CA GLY A 13 -6.66 -13.13 -3.26
C GLY A 13 -5.22 -12.66 -3.04
N ILE A 14 -4.78 -11.67 -3.84
CA ILE A 14 -3.43 -11.08 -3.76
C ILE A 14 -3.26 -10.43 -2.40
N ASN A 15 -2.31 -10.93 -1.63
CA ASN A 15 -2.31 -10.70 -0.20
C ASN A 15 -1.18 -9.79 0.23
N PHE A 16 -1.30 -8.48 -0.07
CA PHE A 16 -0.38 -7.48 0.45
C PHE A 16 -0.31 -7.49 2.00
N LYS A 17 -1.42 -7.81 2.68
CA LYS A 17 -1.47 -7.94 4.14
C LYS A 17 -0.59 -9.10 4.63
N MET A 18 -0.48 -10.19 3.84
CA MET A 18 0.43 -11.30 4.17
C MET A 18 1.91 -10.89 4.05
N GLN A 19 2.28 -10.08 3.07
CA GLN A 19 3.66 -9.58 2.99
C GLN A 19 4.06 -8.84 4.26
N VAL A 20 3.15 -8.04 4.82
CA VAL A 20 3.40 -7.31 6.07
C VAL A 20 3.46 -8.24 7.27
N TYR A 21 2.55 -9.22 7.35
CA TYR A 21 2.59 -10.26 8.38
C TYR A 21 3.89 -11.07 8.32
N ASP A 22 4.31 -11.50 7.14
CA ASP A 22 5.55 -12.22 6.93
C ASP A 22 6.78 -11.39 7.32
N ALA A 23 6.77 -10.09 6.99
CA ALA A 23 7.81 -9.16 7.42
C ALA A 23 7.85 -9.00 8.94
N TRP A 24 6.70 -8.94 9.61
CA TRP A 24 6.62 -8.95 11.07
C TRP A 24 7.30 -10.20 11.66
N VAL A 25 6.99 -11.38 11.12
CA VAL A 25 7.60 -12.65 11.54
C VAL A 25 9.11 -12.66 11.27
N LYS A 26 9.53 -12.26 10.07
CA LYS A 26 10.96 -12.18 9.69
C LYS A 26 11.76 -11.25 10.59
N THR A 27 11.13 -10.22 11.16
CA THR A 27 11.80 -9.28 12.10
C THR A 27 11.76 -9.74 13.56
N GLY A 28 11.28 -10.95 13.84
CA GLY A 28 11.24 -11.55 15.18
C GLY A 28 9.95 -11.25 15.96
N GLY A 29 8.94 -10.69 15.31
CA GLY A 29 7.66 -10.39 15.96
C GLY A 29 6.88 -11.65 16.35
N GLN A 30 6.26 -11.62 17.52
CA GLN A 30 5.45 -12.72 18.01
C GLN A 30 4.13 -12.82 17.24
N THR A 31 3.62 -14.05 17.12
CA THR A 31 2.36 -14.35 16.44
C THR A 31 1.40 -15.11 17.32
N MET A 32 0.13 -15.08 16.97
CA MET A 32 -0.89 -15.94 17.54
C MET A 32 -1.92 -16.32 16.52
N LYS A 33 -2.63 -17.42 16.78
CA LYS A 33 -3.75 -17.86 15.97
C LYS A 33 -4.97 -16.97 16.25
N GLY A 34 -5.58 -16.41 15.19
CA GLY A 34 -6.84 -15.70 15.31
C GLY A 34 -8.02 -16.66 15.51
N HIS A 35 -9.03 -16.19 16.20
CA HIS A 35 -10.29 -16.91 16.32
C HIS A 35 -11.17 -16.52 15.14
N TYR A 36 -11.22 -17.35 14.12
CA TYR A 36 -12.11 -17.15 12.99
C TYR A 36 -13.33 -18.07 13.15
N PRO A 37 -14.51 -17.54 13.48
CA PRO A 37 -15.69 -18.36 13.56
C PRO A 37 -16.07 -18.88 12.17
N TRP A 38 -16.88 -19.93 12.11
CA TRP A 38 -17.32 -20.58 10.89
C TRP A 38 -17.95 -19.57 9.92
N ARG A 39 -17.81 -19.75 8.61
CA ARG A 39 -18.23 -18.80 7.54
C ARG A 39 -19.64 -18.22 7.72
N MET A 40 -20.57 -18.97 8.28
CA MET A 40 -21.94 -18.53 8.53
C MET A 40 -22.03 -17.45 9.61
N PHE A 41 -21.18 -17.53 10.65
CA PHE A 41 -21.12 -16.53 11.73
C PHE A 41 -20.35 -15.26 11.33
N HIS A 42 -19.47 -15.35 10.34
CA HIS A 42 -18.80 -14.18 9.79
C HIS A 42 -19.76 -13.17 9.16
N ARG A 43 -20.84 -13.65 8.52
CA ARG A 43 -21.86 -12.77 7.92
C ARG A 43 -22.65 -12.02 8.99
N LEU A 44 -22.92 -12.66 10.11
CA LEU A 44 -23.58 -12.03 11.27
C LEU A 44 -22.67 -10.98 11.93
N ALA A 45 -21.35 -11.16 11.87
CA ALA A 45 -20.38 -10.21 12.43
C ALA A 45 -20.27 -8.88 11.66
N PHE A 46 -20.75 -8.79 10.42
CA PHE A 46 -20.88 -7.52 9.70
C PHE A 46 -21.99 -6.65 10.28
N ASP A 47 -23.09 -7.28 10.74
CA ASP A 47 -24.29 -6.59 11.16
C ASP A 47 -24.38 -6.43 12.68
N TYR A 48 -23.65 -7.27 13.45
CA TYR A 48 -23.72 -7.28 14.92
C TYR A 48 -22.34 -7.20 15.54
N GLU A 49 -22.09 -6.15 16.32
CA GLU A 49 -20.91 -6.00 17.12
C GLU A 49 -21.09 -6.64 18.52
N LEU A 50 -20.18 -7.49 18.92
CA LEU A 50 -20.17 -8.04 20.27
C LEU A 50 -19.71 -6.97 21.27
N PRO A 51 -20.34 -6.90 22.46
CA PRO A 51 -19.82 -6.07 23.53
C PRO A 51 -18.46 -6.59 24.00
N THR A 52 -17.64 -5.70 24.53
CA THR A 52 -16.40 -6.09 25.22
C THR A 52 -16.75 -6.93 26.46
N ILE A 53 -16.34 -8.20 26.48
CA ILE A 53 -16.60 -9.11 27.58
C ILE A 53 -15.47 -9.03 28.60
N TYR A 54 -14.23 -9.11 28.14
CA TYR A 54 -13.02 -9.04 28.96
C TYR A 54 -11.82 -8.78 28.05
N LYS A 55 -11.00 -7.79 28.39
CA LYS A 55 -9.75 -7.56 27.66
C LYS A 55 -8.56 -8.17 28.37
N SER A 56 -7.82 -9.01 27.68
CA SER A 56 -6.54 -9.55 28.15
C SER A 56 -5.65 -8.43 28.68
N LYS A 57 -5.05 -8.70 29.86
CA LYS A 57 -4.06 -7.78 30.48
C LYS A 57 -2.67 -7.95 29.88
N ASP A 58 -2.41 -9.10 29.24
CA ASP A 58 -1.07 -9.54 28.86
C ASP A 58 -0.83 -9.48 27.35
N ILE A 59 -1.89 -9.48 26.54
CA ILE A 59 -1.79 -9.57 25.07
C ILE A 59 -2.54 -8.42 24.40
N ALA A 60 -1.88 -7.82 23.40
CA ALA A 60 -2.49 -6.98 22.39
C ALA A 60 -2.31 -7.63 21.00
N GLN A 61 -3.32 -7.54 20.16
CA GLN A 61 -3.27 -8.12 18.81
C GLN A 61 -2.97 -7.06 17.75
N LEU A 62 -1.92 -7.28 16.95
CA LEU A 62 -1.69 -6.52 15.72
C LEU A 62 -2.54 -7.15 14.60
N ARG A 63 -3.44 -6.35 14.01
CA ARG A 63 -4.39 -6.77 12.98
C ARG A 63 -4.26 -5.92 11.72
N PHE A 64 -4.16 -6.57 10.58
CA PHE A 64 -3.99 -5.93 9.27
C PHE A 64 -5.37 -5.76 8.61
N VAL A 65 -5.89 -4.54 8.58
CA VAL A 65 -7.30 -4.27 8.30
C VAL A 65 -7.50 -3.17 7.26
N GLU A 66 -8.65 -3.20 6.62
CA GLU A 66 -9.23 -2.07 5.91
C GLU A 66 -10.48 -1.57 6.65
N PRO A 67 -10.80 -0.26 6.60
CA PRO A 67 -11.96 0.28 7.31
C PRO A 67 -13.28 -0.40 6.95
N VAL A 68 -13.41 -0.81 5.68
CA VAL A 68 -14.62 -1.50 5.19
C VAL A 68 -14.82 -2.86 5.86
N SER A 69 -13.75 -3.53 6.28
CA SER A 69 -13.78 -4.89 6.86
C SER A 69 -13.25 -4.96 8.29
N ILE A 70 -12.97 -3.82 8.95
CA ILE A 70 -12.31 -3.79 10.26
C ILE A 70 -13.04 -4.63 11.31
N ASN A 71 -14.38 -4.58 11.33
CA ASN A 71 -15.18 -5.38 12.24
C ASN A 71 -15.03 -6.88 11.94
N PHE A 72 -15.13 -7.25 10.67
CA PHE A 72 -14.98 -8.61 10.19
C PHE A 72 -13.57 -9.17 10.45
N ASP A 73 -12.53 -8.40 10.11
CA ASP A 73 -11.13 -8.83 10.24
C ASP A 73 -10.69 -8.99 11.71
N THR A 74 -11.41 -8.38 12.65
CA THR A 74 -11.06 -8.41 14.08
C THR A 74 -12.02 -9.22 14.95
N PHE A 75 -13.17 -9.66 14.39
CA PHE A 75 -14.17 -10.46 15.10
C PHE A 75 -13.67 -11.92 15.32
N PRO A 76 -13.95 -12.53 16.47
CA PRO A 76 -14.53 -11.99 17.72
C PRO A 76 -13.47 -11.44 18.68
N ASP A 77 -12.23 -11.34 18.23
CA ASP A 77 -11.06 -11.07 19.07
C ASP A 77 -11.10 -9.67 19.71
N TYR A 78 -11.73 -8.68 19.04
CA TYR A 78 -11.88 -7.34 19.61
C TYR A 78 -12.66 -7.32 20.94
N ALA A 79 -13.49 -8.34 21.21
CA ALA A 79 -14.19 -8.47 22.49
C ALA A 79 -13.30 -8.97 23.63
N ARG A 80 -12.14 -9.57 23.32
CA ARG A 80 -11.23 -10.22 24.27
C ARG A 80 -9.84 -9.60 24.36
N TYR A 81 -9.40 -8.94 23.30
CA TYR A 81 -8.05 -8.39 23.19
C TYR A 81 -8.08 -6.89 22.90
N GLU A 82 -7.03 -6.22 23.29
CA GLU A 82 -6.72 -4.91 22.75
C GLU A 82 -6.30 -5.09 21.29
N ILE A 83 -6.95 -4.38 20.38
CA ILE A 83 -6.61 -4.42 18.97
C ILE A 83 -5.71 -3.22 18.63
N ILE A 84 -4.59 -3.50 17.98
CA ILE A 84 -3.73 -2.52 17.33
C ILE A 84 -3.98 -2.67 15.83
N PRO A 85 -4.90 -1.88 15.25
CA PRO A 85 -5.18 -1.97 13.82
C PRO A 85 -4.04 -1.34 13.00
N PHE A 86 -3.56 -2.07 12.01
CA PHE A 86 -2.73 -1.57 10.92
C PHE A 86 -3.66 -1.36 9.73
N VAL A 87 -3.93 -0.11 9.38
CA VAL A 87 -5.06 0.29 8.55
C VAL A 87 -4.61 0.76 7.18
N TRP A 88 -5.14 0.13 6.13
CA TRP A 88 -5.05 0.56 4.74
C TRP A 88 -6.32 1.29 4.31
N ASP A 89 -6.22 2.07 3.24
CA ASP A 89 -7.37 2.60 2.49
C ASP A 89 -8.44 3.31 3.36
N CYS A 90 -8.00 4.02 4.40
CA CYS A 90 -8.91 4.84 5.20
C CYS A 90 -9.22 6.16 4.48
N TRP A 91 -10.01 6.04 3.41
CA TRP A 91 -10.46 7.16 2.59
C TRP A 91 -11.47 8.03 3.34
N PRO A 92 -11.75 9.27 2.87
CA PRO A 92 -12.66 10.20 3.56
C PRO A 92 -14.02 9.59 3.93
N GLY A 93 -14.62 8.79 3.05
CA GLY A 93 -15.90 8.13 3.29
C GLY A 93 -15.90 7.07 4.40
N TYR A 94 -14.73 6.63 4.86
CA TYR A 94 -14.59 5.65 5.96
C TYR A 94 -14.08 6.28 7.25
N PHE A 95 -13.66 7.54 7.22
CA PHE A 95 -13.00 8.16 8.36
C PHE A 95 -13.85 8.15 9.63
N ASP A 96 -15.09 8.64 9.54
CA ASP A 96 -15.99 8.75 10.69
C ASP A 96 -16.36 7.37 11.26
N LYS A 97 -16.67 6.41 10.41
CA LYS A 97 -16.93 5.02 10.83
C LYS A 97 -15.73 4.40 11.54
N THR A 98 -14.52 4.68 11.07
CA THR A 98 -13.29 4.22 11.73
C THR A 98 -13.12 4.89 13.09
N CYS A 99 -13.41 6.18 13.20
CA CYS A 99 -13.38 6.90 14.46
C CYS A 99 -14.39 6.36 15.47
N GLU A 100 -15.62 6.04 15.03
CA GLU A 100 -16.65 5.42 15.87
C GLU A 100 -16.21 4.04 16.35
N TRP A 101 -15.66 3.20 15.47
CA TRP A 101 -15.13 1.89 15.81
C TRP A 101 -13.99 2.01 16.84
N PHE A 102 -13.08 2.99 16.67
CA PHE A 102 -11.99 3.24 17.62
C PHE A 102 -12.48 3.68 19.01
N LYS A 103 -13.56 4.47 19.07
CA LYS A 103 -14.19 4.87 20.33
C LYS A 103 -14.83 3.65 21.01
N ARG A 104 -15.64 2.89 20.26
CA ARG A 104 -16.41 1.75 20.76
C ARG A 104 -15.52 0.62 21.31
N HIS A 105 -14.43 0.31 20.59
CA HIS A 105 -13.50 -0.75 21.00
C HIS A 105 -12.30 -0.26 21.80
N GLU A 106 -12.32 1.02 22.23
CA GLU A 106 -11.28 1.64 23.06
C GLU A 106 -9.87 1.47 22.48
N VAL A 107 -9.73 1.60 21.14
CA VAL A 107 -8.44 1.52 20.48
C VAL A 107 -7.52 2.61 21.02
N ARG A 108 -6.36 2.24 21.54
CA ARG A 108 -5.36 3.16 22.09
C ARG A 108 -4.23 3.45 21.14
N THR A 109 -3.91 2.47 20.30
CA THR A 109 -2.74 2.46 19.42
C THR A 109 -3.16 1.98 18.05
N ALA A 110 -2.81 2.71 17.00
CA ALA A 110 -3.15 2.37 15.62
C ALA A 110 -2.04 2.81 14.65
N ILE A 111 -1.95 2.11 13.51
CA ILE A 111 -0.98 2.37 12.45
C ILE A 111 -1.76 2.63 11.17
N PHE A 112 -1.39 3.66 10.41
CA PHE A 112 -2.01 4.01 9.13
C PHE A 112 -0.97 4.07 8.03
N THR A 113 -1.34 3.61 6.83
CA THR A 113 -0.45 3.67 5.67
C THR A 113 -0.40 5.06 5.03
N SER A 114 -1.44 5.87 5.18
CA SER A 114 -1.49 7.25 4.69
C SER A 114 -1.04 8.24 5.76
N SER A 115 -0.10 9.13 5.41
CA SER A 115 0.37 10.21 6.28
C SER A 115 -0.73 11.21 6.61
N GLN A 116 -1.53 11.60 5.61
CA GLN A 116 -2.64 12.54 5.75
C GLN A 116 -3.71 11.97 6.69
N THR A 117 -4.06 10.70 6.51
CA THR A 117 -5.03 10.03 7.40
C THR A 117 -4.48 9.89 8.83
N ALA A 118 -3.20 9.51 8.98
CA ALA A 118 -2.57 9.41 10.30
C ALA A 118 -2.58 10.77 11.04
N GLU A 119 -2.30 11.86 10.32
CA GLU A 119 -2.33 13.21 10.90
C GLU A 119 -3.75 13.62 11.30
N LYS A 120 -4.73 13.41 10.43
CA LYS A 120 -6.14 13.66 10.73
C LYS A 120 -6.63 12.86 11.95
N MET A 121 -6.17 11.61 12.09
CA MET A 121 -6.46 10.76 13.25
C MET A 121 -5.79 11.29 14.54
N ARG A 122 -4.56 11.81 14.48
CA ARG A 122 -3.89 12.45 15.65
C ARG A 122 -4.65 13.68 16.12
N GLN A 123 -5.11 14.51 15.19
CA GLN A 123 -5.92 15.68 15.50
C GLN A 123 -7.25 15.30 16.15
N HIS A 124 -7.92 14.27 15.63
CA HIS A 124 -9.20 13.80 16.18
C HIS A 124 -9.03 13.07 17.52
N PHE A 125 -7.90 12.37 17.72
CA PHE A 125 -7.59 11.60 18.93
C PHE A 125 -6.23 11.96 19.53
N PRO A 126 -6.05 13.14 20.12
CA PRO A 126 -4.73 13.62 20.58
C PRO A 126 -4.10 12.78 21.71
N LYS A 127 -4.87 11.91 22.37
CA LYS A 127 -4.40 11.02 23.44
C LYS A 127 -4.12 9.60 22.98
N LYS A 128 -4.36 9.27 21.70
CA LYS A 128 -4.08 7.94 21.15
C LYS A 128 -2.70 7.92 20.49
N ASN A 129 -2.07 6.76 20.52
CA ASN A 129 -0.82 6.53 19.80
C ASN A 129 -1.14 6.22 18.33
N ILE A 130 -0.88 7.17 17.45
CA ILE A 130 -1.11 7.01 16.01
C ILE A 130 0.23 7.08 15.27
N TYR A 131 0.55 6.03 14.52
CA TYR A 131 1.76 5.91 13.72
C TYR A 131 1.45 5.94 12.23
N TRP A 132 2.27 6.67 11.49
CA TRP A 132 2.31 6.56 10.05
C TRP A 132 3.38 5.56 9.66
N CYS A 133 2.98 4.52 8.93
CA CYS A 133 3.86 3.54 8.33
C CYS A 133 3.54 3.46 6.84
N PRO A 134 4.31 4.13 5.96
CA PRO A 134 4.05 4.10 4.52
C PRO A 134 4.12 2.67 3.99
N GLU A 135 3.37 2.39 2.94
CA GLU A 135 3.40 1.07 2.31
C GLU A 135 4.83 0.68 1.90
N GLY A 136 5.13 -0.57 2.11
CA GLY A 136 6.35 -1.22 1.64
C GLY A 136 6.04 -2.32 0.62
N ILE A 137 7.05 -3.10 0.27
CA ILE A 137 6.95 -4.20 -0.68
C ILE A 137 7.93 -5.31 -0.28
N ASP A 138 7.71 -6.52 -0.74
CA ASP A 138 8.75 -7.57 -0.69
C ASP A 138 9.72 -7.34 -1.86
N THR A 139 10.83 -6.66 -1.57
CA THR A 139 11.80 -6.24 -2.59
C THR A 139 12.48 -7.41 -3.29
N SER A 140 12.53 -8.59 -2.67
CA SER A 140 13.16 -9.79 -3.21
C SER A 140 12.46 -10.35 -4.45
N ARG A 141 11.22 -9.97 -4.68
CA ARG A 141 10.39 -10.47 -5.80
C ARG A 141 10.65 -9.74 -7.12
N TYR A 142 11.40 -8.63 -7.13
CA TYR A 142 11.52 -7.75 -8.28
C TYR A 142 12.96 -7.68 -8.81
N ALA A 143 13.16 -8.23 -10.01
CA ALA A 143 14.41 -8.08 -10.74
C ALA A 143 14.54 -6.66 -11.33
N ALA A 144 15.78 -6.23 -11.61
CA ALA A 144 16.05 -4.91 -12.19
C ALA A 144 15.48 -4.70 -13.61
N GLY A 145 15.14 -5.78 -14.29
CA GLY A 145 14.82 -5.74 -15.72
C GLY A 145 16.08 -5.53 -16.58
N LYS A 146 15.88 -5.51 -17.89
CA LYS A 146 16.92 -5.19 -18.87
C LYS A 146 17.27 -3.69 -18.84
N GLU A 147 18.33 -3.31 -19.54
CA GLU A 147 18.56 -1.89 -19.84
C GLU A 147 17.40 -1.32 -20.63
N LEU A 148 17.04 -0.05 -20.38
CA LEU A 148 15.83 0.56 -20.95
C LEU A 148 15.72 0.41 -22.47
N LYS A 149 16.86 0.61 -23.19
CA LYS A 149 16.93 0.50 -24.65
C LYS A 149 16.64 -0.92 -25.19
N ASP A 150 16.88 -1.96 -24.38
CA ASP A 150 16.75 -3.37 -24.76
C ASP A 150 15.39 -3.96 -24.40
N ARG A 151 14.50 -3.15 -23.80
CA ARG A 151 13.16 -3.56 -23.39
C ARG A 151 12.18 -3.57 -24.55
N LYS A 152 11.27 -4.52 -24.51
CA LYS A 152 10.35 -4.81 -25.64
C LYS A 152 8.97 -4.16 -25.53
N ILE A 153 8.62 -3.63 -24.35
CA ILE A 153 7.35 -2.96 -24.10
C ILE A 153 7.65 -1.48 -23.91
N ASP A 154 7.05 -0.63 -24.74
CA ASP A 154 7.31 0.80 -24.66
C ASP A 154 6.57 1.41 -23.46
N VAL A 155 5.26 1.12 -23.32
CA VAL A 155 4.44 1.60 -22.20
C VAL A 155 3.69 0.45 -21.57
N LEU A 156 3.80 0.30 -20.25
CA LEU A 156 3.04 -0.65 -19.46
C LEU A 156 2.13 0.09 -18.48
N GLU A 157 0.83 -0.10 -18.62
CA GLU A 157 -0.14 0.29 -17.59
C GLU A 157 -0.64 -0.94 -16.83
N PHE A 158 -0.55 -0.90 -15.50
CA PHE A 158 -1.05 -1.97 -14.65
C PHE A 158 -1.82 -1.44 -13.44
N GLY A 159 -2.73 -2.26 -12.93
CA GLY A 159 -3.66 -1.85 -11.89
C GLY A 159 -4.81 -1.01 -12.45
N ARG A 160 -5.15 0.11 -11.81
CA ARG A 160 -6.22 1.00 -12.29
C ARG A 160 -5.82 1.66 -13.61
N THR A 161 -6.74 1.68 -14.57
CA THR A 161 -6.54 2.31 -15.87
C THR A 161 -6.51 3.84 -15.76
N ASN A 162 -5.75 4.47 -16.65
CA ASN A 162 -5.58 5.92 -16.71
C ASN A 162 -6.26 6.51 -17.97
N GLU A 163 -7.39 5.94 -18.37
CA GLU A 163 -8.15 6.35 -19.57
C GLU A 163 -8.45 7.86 -19.61
N LYS A 164 -8.55 8.51 -18.46
CA LYS A 164 -8.76 9.96 -18.39
C LYS A 164 -7.54 10.77 -18.83
N VAL A 165 -6.34 10.20 -18.71
CA VAL A 165 -5.08 10.84 -19.09
C VAL A 165 -4.79 10.59 -20.56
N PHE A 166 -4.97 9.34 -21.01
CA PHE A 166 -4.77 8.95 -22.41
C PHE A 166 -6.11 8.85 -23.14
N LYS A 167 -6.62 9.98 -23.60
CA LYS A 167 -7.86 10.04 -24.39
C LYS A 167 -7.69 9.59 -25.83
N ALA A 168 -6.46 9.66 -26.36
CA ALA A 168 -6.10 9.22 -27.69
C ALA A 168 -5.18 8.01 -27.62
N ALA A 169 -5.22 7.15 -28.64
CA ALA A 169 -4.23 6.10 -28.78
C ALA A 169 -2.82 6.70 -28.89
N LEU A 170 -1.84 6.04 -28.28
CA LEU A 170 -0.44 6.41 -28.46
C LEU A 170 -0.04 6.37 -29.94
N PRO A 171 1.02 7.11 -30.36
CA PRO A 171 1.49 7.12 -31.74
C PRO A 171 1.68 5.70 -32.30
N TYR A 172 1.48 5.58 -33.64
CA TYR A 172 1.68 4.31 -34.33
C TYR A 172 3.11 3.78 -34.11
N GLY A 173 3.23 2.48 -33.84
CA GLY A 173 4.52 1.83 -33.59
C GLY A 173 4.89 1.72 -32.10
N ILE A 174 4.23 2.42 -31.21
CA ILE A 174 4.45 2.27 -29.75
C ILE A 174 3.72 1.02 -29.26
N LYS A 175 4.47 0.11 -28.63
CA LYS A 175 3.90 -1.09 -27.99
C LYS A 175 3.38 -0.75 -26.60
N HIS A 176 2.09 -0.45 -26.52
CA HIS A 176 1.37 -0.18 -25.29
C HIS A 176 0.63 -1.43 -24.80
N ILE A 177 0.85 -1.79 -23.53
CA ILE A 177 0.15 -2.89 -22.86
C ILE A 177 -0.57 -2.35 -21.64
N CYS A 178 -1.89 -2.59 -21.59
CA CYS A 178 -2.70 -2.37 -20.40
C CYS A 178 -3.10 -3.74 -19.81
N THR A 179 -2.76 -3.99 -18.53
CA THR A 179 -3.01 -5.28 -17.88
C THR A 179 -4.44 -5.46 -17.40
N MET A 180 -5.26 -4.40 -17.43
CA MET A 180 -6.68 -4.46 -17.12
C MET A 180 -7.49 -4.22 -18.39
N GLN A 181 -8.25 -5.22 -18.81
CA GLN A 181 -9.14 -5.15 -19.97
C GLN A 181 -10.55 -5.57 -19.57
N ASN A 182 -11.54 -4.76 -19.92
CA ASN A 182 -12.95 -5.02 -19.57
C ASN A 182 -13.16 -5.32 -18.08
N GLY A 183 -12.45 -4.62 -17.19
CA GLY A 183 -12.54 -4.80 -15.74
C GLY A 183 -11.88 -6.07 -15.20
N LYS A 184 -11.14 -6.83 -16.02
CA LYS A 184 -10.42 -8.03 -15.62
C LYS A 184 -8.92 -7.87 -15.83
N TYR A 185 -8.13 -8.38 -14.88
CA TYR A 185 -6.69 -8.52 -15.05
C TYR A 185 -6.41 -9.66 -16.01
N ILE A 186 -5.57 -9.39 -17.03
CA ILE A 186 -5.21 -10.35 -18.07
C ILE A 186 -3.87 -11.04 -17.83
N TYR A 187 -3.12 -10.59 -16.80
CA TYR A 187 -1.81 -11.14 -16.43
C TYR A 187 -1.89 -11.82 -15.07
N THR A 188 -1.20 -12.95 -14.94
CA THR A 188 -0.80 -13.52 -13.66
C THR A 188 0.27 -12.62 -13.00
N ASN A 189 0.58 -12.85 -11.72
CA ASN A 189 1.64 -12.11 -11.06
C ASN A 189 3.01 -12.32 -11.72
N GLU A 190 3.31 -13.53 -12.16
CA GLU A 190 4.57 -13.88 -12.82
C GLU A 190 4.71 -13.18 -14.18
N GLU A 191 3.64 -13.19 -14.97
CA GLU A 191 3.58 -12.47 -16.25
C GLU A 191 3.72 -10.96 -16.04
N LEU A 192 3.11 -10.41 -14.99
CA LEU A 192 3.23 -9.00 -14.64
C LEU A 192 4.66 -8.63 -14.24
N PHE A 193 5.32 -9.42 -13.38
CA PHE A 193 6.71 -9.17 -13.01
C PHE A 193 7.66 -9.25 -14.20
N HIS A 194 7.41 -10.21 -15.11
CA HIS A 194 8.17 -10.29 -16.36
C HIS A 194 7.94 -9.05 -17.24
N ALA A 195 6.68 -8.64 -17.43
CA ALA A 195 6.34 -7.46 -18.22
C ALA A 195 6.95 -6.17 -17.66
N MET A 196 6.98 -6.00 -16.32
CA MET A 196 7.64 -4.86 -15.67
C MET A 196 9.14 -4.82 -16.01
N GLY A 197 9.83 -5.97 -16.03
CA GLY A 197 11.24 -6.06 -16.43
C GLY A 197 11.52 -5.75 -17.91
N GLU A 198 10.49 -5.85 -18.76
CA GLU A 198 10.54 -5.60 -20.21
C GLU A 198 9.92 -4.25 -20.61
N ALA A 199 9.37 -3.48 -19.67
CA ALA A 199 8.72 -2.20 -19.96
C ALA A 199 9.65 -1.01 -19.74
N LYS A 200 9.65 -0.05 -20.69
CA LYS A 200 10.45 1.18 -20.63
C LYS A 200 9.80 2.23 -19.75
N VAL A 201 8.53 2.52 -20.00
CA VAL A 201 7.74 3.57 -19.34
C VAL A 201 6.51 2.96 -18.68
N THR A 202 6.08 3.56 -17.59
CA THR A 202 4.80 3.24 -16.93
C THR A 202 4.10 4.51 -16.47
N ILE A 203 2.77 4.44 -16.36
CA ILE A 203 1.96 5.55 -15.86
C ILE A 203 1.59 5.30 -14.40
N THR A 204 1.97 6.25 -13.54
CA THR A 204 1.71 6.18 -12.10
C THR A 204 0.97 7.42 -11.62
N LEU A 205 -0.30 7.23 -11.26
CA LEU A 205 -1.14 8.29 -10.73
C LEU A 205 -1.76 7.86 -9.39
N PRO A 206 -1.79 8.72 -8.37
CA PRO A 206 -2.46 8.44 -7.11
C PRO A 206 -3.99 8.36 -7.30
N ARG A 207 -4.65 7.79 -6.32
CA ARG A 207 -6.11 7.61 -6.36
C ARG A 207 -6.87 8.94 -6.32
N SER A 208 -6.30 9.98 -5.71
CA SER A 208 -6.83 11.35 -5.73
C SER A 208 -7.06 11.87 -7.16
N ILE A 209 -6.21 11.51 -8.11
CA ILE A 209 -6.34 11.88 -9.52
C ILE A 209 -7.26 10.90 -10.27
N THR A 210 -7.07 9.58 -10.08
CA THR A 210 -7.81 8.56 -10.85
C THR A 210 -9.23 8.33 -10.35
N GLN A 211 -9.50 8.49 -9.05
CA GLN A 211 -10.80 8.29 -8.41
C GLN A 211 -11.05 9.35 -7.30
N PRO A 212 -11.10 10.65 -7.63
CA PRO A 212 -11.21 11.72 -6.62
C PRO A 212 -12.47 11.64 -5.77
N ALA A 213 -13.56 11.09 -6.29
CA ALA A 213 -14.79 10.87 -5.53
C ALA A 213 -14.62 9.91 -4.34
N VAL A 214 -13.61 9.03 -4.39
CA VAL A 214 -13.31 8.06 -3.32
C VAL A 214 -12.20 8.58 -2.40
N ALA A 215 -11.12 9.04 -2.99
CA ALA A 215 -9.91 9.42 -2.26
C ALA A 215 -9.91 10.85 -1.74
N GLY A 216 -10.76 11.73 -2.31
CA GLY A 216 -10.66 13.16 -2.04
C GLY A 216 -9.28 13.67 -2.44
N ASP A 217 -8.66 14.38 -1.52
CA ASP A 217 -7.29 14.91 -1.61
C ASP A 217 -6.21 13.99 -1.02
N ILE A 218 -6.60 12.77 -0.58
CA ILE A 218 -5.64 11.84 0.03
C ILE A 218 -4.77 11.20 -1.03
N GLU A 219 -3.47 11.47 -0.94
CA GLU A 219 -2.43 10.86 -1.76
C GLU A 219 -1.60 9.91 -0.91
N THR A 220 -1.55 8.63 -1.32
CA THR A 220 -0.80 7.61 -0.58
C THR A 220 0.31 7.02 -1.41
N LEU A 221 1.45 6.76 -0.77
CA LEU A 221 2.50 5.92 -1.31
C LEU A 221 2.01 4.48 -1.36
N THR A 222 1.71 3.98 -2.56
CA THR A 222 1.26 2.60 -2.79
C THR A 222 2.41 1.71 -3.26
N GLN A 223 2.24 0.40 -3.18
CA GLN A 223 3.23 -0.59 -3.65
C GLN A 223 3.65 -0.36 -5.10
N ARG A 224 2.76 0.17 -5.95
CA ARG A 224 3.04 0.46 -7.36
C ARG A 224 4.30 1.30 -7.57
N TYR A 225 4.52 2.33 -6.76
CA TYR A 225 5.73 3.16 -6.88
C TYR A 225 6.99 2.35 -6.61
N TRP A 226 6.96 1.49 -5.60
CA TRP A 226 8.08 0.59 -5.31
C TRP A 226 8.31 -0.43 -6.41
N GLU A 227 7.25 -1.03 -6.96
CA GLU A 227 7.31 -1.95 -8.10
C GLU A 227 8.02 -1.32 -9.29
N CYS A 228 7.62 -0.10 -9.65
CA CYS A 228 8.21 0.65 -10.77
C CYS A 228 9.67 1.02 -10.48
N MET A 229 9.97 1.49 -9.28
CA MET A 229 11.35 1.84 -8.88
C MET A 229 12.26 0.60 -8.90
N LEU A 230 11.80 -0.53 -8.36
CA LEU A 230 12.57 -1.79 -8.32
C LEU A 230 12.87 -2.34 -9.70
N THR A 231 11.96 -2.19 -10.63
CA THR A 231 12.10 -2.68 -12.01
C THR A 231 12.73 -1.68 -12.96
N ARG A 232 13.13 -0.51 -12.46
CA ARG A 232 13.79 0.58 -13.22
C ARG A 232 12.95 1.08 -14.41
N MET A 233 11.62 1.09 -14.31
CA MET A 233 10.79 1.75 -15.31
C MET A 233 10.87 3.27 -15.15
N VAL A 234 10.80 4.01 -16.25
CA VAL A 234 10.57 5.46 -16.22
C VAL A 234 9.12 5.67 -15.81
N MET A 235 8.90 6.30 -14.67
CA MET A 235 7.57 6.62 -14.18
C MET A 235 7.13 7.99 -14.69
N VAL A 236 5.99 8.04 -15.38
CA VAL A 236 5.33 9.28 -15.80
C VAL A 236 4.00 9.37 -15.06
N GLY A 237 3.69 10.51 -14.49
CA GLY A 237 2.44 10.66 -13.73
C GLY A 237 2.57 11.70 -12.63
N HIS A 238 2.23 11.31 -11.41
CA HIS A 238 2.34 12.17 -10.23
C HIS A 238 2.85 11.38 -9.03
N ALA A 239 3.83 11.93 -8.30
CA ALA A 239 4.32 11.33 -7.06
C ALA A 239 3.55 11.87 -5.87
N PRO A 240 2.98 11.01 -5.00
CA PRO A 240 2.42 11.46 -3.72
C PRO A 240 3.46 12.25 -2.92
N LYS A 241 3.01 13.36 -2.30
CA LYS A 241 3.91 14.18 -1.46
C LYS A 241 4.61 13.34 -0.40
N GLU A 242 3.89 12.37 0.20
CA GLU A 242 4.50 11.50 1.23
C GLU A 242 5.64 10.63 0.68
N LEU A 243 5.61 10.23 -0.60
CA LEU A 243 6.72 9.52 -1.24
C LEU A 243 7.92 10.44 -1.39
N VAL A 244 7.71 11.65 -1.94
CA VAL A 244 8.79 12.64 -2.16
C VAL A 244 9.45 13.00 -0.83
N ASP A 245 8.67 13.31 0.19
CA ASP A 245 9.18 13.64 1.53
C ASP A 245 9.94 12.45 2.15
N PHE A 246 9.46 11.23 1.93
CA PHE A 246 10.06 10.02 2.50
C PHE A 246 11.40 9.65 1.88
N ILE A 247 11.56 9.80 0.56
CA ILE A 247 12.79 9.44 -0.16
C ILE A 247 13.73 10.63 -0.38
N GLY A 248 13.22 11.87 -0.32
CA GLY A 248 13.99 13.11 -0.43
C GLY A 248 14.14 13.67 -1.85
N TYR A 249 13.42 13.12 -2.83
CA TYR A 249 13.37 13.63 -4.21
C TYR A 249 12.11 13.13 -4.93
N ASN A 250 11.79 13.72 -6.11
CA ASN A 250 10.69 13.24 -6.94
C ASN A 250 11.19 12.10 -7.86
N PRO A 251 10.70 10.84 -7.70
CA PRO A 251 11.09 9.71 -8.55
C PRO A 251 10.27 9.61 -9.84
N VAL A 252 9.26 10.46 -10.02
CA VAL A 252 8.28 10.43 -11.11
C VAL A 252 8.46 11.68 -11.97
N ILE A 253 8.36 11.54 -13.27
CA ILE A 253 8.28 12.66 -14.21
C ILE A 253 6.83 13.12 -14.19
N GLU A 254 6.59 14.38 -13.83
CA GLU A 254 5.24 14.94 -13.83
C GLU A 254 4.62 14.87 -15.20
N ILE A 255 3.38 14.40 -15.27
CA ILE A 255 2.70 14.21 -16.56
C ILE A 255 2.27 15.54 -17.17
N ASP A 256 2.58 15.73 -18.44
CA ASP A 256 2.01 16.78 -19.23
C ASP A 256 0.57 16.42 -19.62
N THR A 257 -0.40 17.01 -18.93
CA THR A 257 -1.82 16.73 -19.15
C THR A 257 -2.37 17.32 -20.46
N GLU A 258 -1.65 18.26 -21.07
CA GLU A 258 -2.04 18.88 -22.35
C GLU A 258 -1.55 18.02 -23.52
N ASN A 259 -0.34 17.46 -23.43
CA ASN A 259 0.25 16.63 -24.47
C ASN A 259 0.92 15.34 -23.92
N PRO A 260 0.19 14.45 -23.23
CA PRO A 260 0.77 13.27 -22.61
C PRO A 260 1.40 12.30 -23.63
N ASN A 261 0.82 12.20 -24.83
CA ASN A 261 1.34 11.30 -25.86
C ASN A 261 2.65 11.82 -26.46
N GLY A 262 2.78 13.12 -26.66
CA GLY A 262 4.03 13.75 -27.13
C GLY A 262 5.14 13.63 -26.08
N GLN A 263 4.80 13.78 -24.79
CA GLN A 263 5.75 13.57 -23.70
C GLN A 263 6.27 12.12 -23.65
N ILE A 264 5.38 11.13 -23.81
CA ILE A 264 5.78 9.71 -23.85
C ILE A 264 6.69 9.42 -25.04
N ASP A 265 6.36 9.94 -26.21
CA ASP A 265 7.17 9.78 -27.43
C ASP A 265 8.58 10.36 -27.23
N ASP A 266 8.68 11.58 -26.69
CA ASP A 266 9.95 12.22 -26.38
C ASP A 266 10.79 11.40 -25.38
N ILE A 267 10.17 10.91 -24.29
CA ILE A 267 10.86 10.04 -23.32
C ILE A 267 11.39 8.78 -23.98
N LEU A 268 10.61 8.16 -24.87
CA LEU A 268 11.02 6.94 -25.57
C LEU A 268 12.18 7.17 -26.53
N GLN A 269 12.29 8.36 -27.10
CA GLN A 269 13.42 8.75 -27.96
C GLN A 269 14.69 9.07 -27.15
N HIS A 270 14.55 9.52 -25.90
CA HIS A 270 15.65 9.98 -25.03
C HIS A 270 15.85 9.09 -23.77
N LEU A 271 15.61 7.79 -23.87
CA LEU A 271 15.70 6.86 -22.73
C LEU A 271 17.03 6.89 -21.97
N ALA A 272 18.12 7.26 -22.64
CA ALA A 272 19.43 7.35 -22.01
C ALA A 272 19.49 8.40 -20.90
N ASP A 273 18.73 9.48 -21.02
CA ASP A 273 18.70 10.60 -20.07
C ASP A 273 18.06 10.22 -18.73
N TYR A 274 17.24 9.17 -18.74
CA TYR A 274 16.54 8.68 -17.55
C TYR A 274 17.26 7.55 -16.81
N ARG A 275 18.43 7.12 -17.29
CA ARG A 275 19.18 6.00 -16.72
C ARG A 275 19.57 6.25 -15.27
N ASP A 276 20.09 7.42 -14.98
CA ASP A 276 20.56 7.76 -13.62
C ASP A 276 19.38 7.84 -12.65
N LEU A 277 18.24 8.44 -13.07
CA LEU A 277 17.03 8.49 -12.26
C LEU A 277 16.51 7.08 -11.95
N THR A 278 16.41 6.21 -12.95
CA THR A 278 15.87 4.85 -12.76
C THR A 278 16.79 3.96 -11.92
N ASN A 279 18.11 4.13 -12.04
CA ASN A 279 19.07 3.44 -11.17
C ASN A 279 18.97 3.93 -9.72
N LYS A 280 18.94 5.25 -9.50
CA LYS A 280 18.74 5.85 -8.19
C LYS A 280 17.43 5.39 -7.56
N ASN A 281 16.35 5.36 -8.34
CA ASN A 281 15.05 4.86 -7.89
C ASN A 281 15.17 3.43 -7.33
N ARG A 282 15.84 2.53 -8.07
CA ARG A 282 16.02 1.16 -7.63
C ARG A 282 16.86 1.06 -6.35
N GLU A 283 17.97 1.78 -6.27
CA GLU A 283 18.83 1.78 -5.07
C GLU A 283 18.04 2.22 -3.83
N VAL A 284 17.28 3.30 -3.95
CA VAL A 284 16.44 3.81 -2.85
C VAL A 284 15.33 2.84 -2.50
N ALA A 285 14.69 2.21 -3.50
CA ALA A 285 13.66 1.20 -3.25
C ALA A 285 14.20 -0.03 -2.52
N LEU A 286 15.40 -0.51 -2.86
CA LEU A 286 16.06 -1.61 -2.14
C LEU A 286 16.41 -1.24 -0.69
N GLN A 287 16.81 0.01 -0.44
CA GLN A 287 17.18 0.48 0.90
C GLN A 287 15.95 0.76 1.78
N LYS A 288 14.93 1.38 1.21
CA LYS A 288 13.81 1.93 1.96
C LYS A 288 12.48 1.22 1.72
N GLY A 289 12.31 0.47 0.63
CA GLY A 289 11.01 -0.07 0.20
C GLY A 289 10.56 -1.33 0.95
N ASP A 290 11.49 -2.09 1.52
CA ASP A 290 11.16 -3.40 2.07
C ASP A 290 10.27 -3.34 3.33
N TRP A 291 9.29 -4.25 3.41
CA TRP A 291 8.41 -4.37 4.57
C TRP A 291 9.15 -4.69 5.87
N THR A 292 10.29 -5.39 5.81
CA THR A 292 11.07 -5.70 7.03
C THR A 292 11.64 -4.43 7.65
N VAL A 293 12.09 -3.47 6.84
CA VAL A 293 12.53 -2.14 7.31
C VAL A 293 11.38 -1.39 7.99
N ARG A 294 10.16 -1.48 7.41
CA ARG A 294 8.97 -0.89 8.02
C ARG A 294 8.64 -1.52 9.36
N MET A 295 8.65 -2.85 9.44
CA MET A 295 8.31 -3.57 10.66
C MET A 295 9.32 -3.33 11.79
N GLN A 296 10.60 -3.16 11.50
CA GLN A 296 11.59 -2.72 12.50
C GLN A 296 11.22 -1.36 13.09
N GLY A 297 10.78 -0.41 12.25
CA GLY A 297 10.29 0.90 12.68
C GLY A 297 9.04 0.79 13.57
N VAL A 298 8.06 -0.02 13.14
CA VAL A 298 6.83 -0.29 13.89
C VAL A 298 7.14 -0.89 15.27
N MET A 299 8.01 -1.91 15.32
CA MET A 299 8.41 -2.54 16.60
C MET A 299 9.08 -1.56 17.54
N LYS A 300 10.01 -0.75 17.03
CA LYS A 300 10.68 0.30 17.82
C LYS A 300 9.66 1.31 18.36
N TRP A 301 8.68 1.70 17.57
CA TRP A 301 7.65 2.60 18.00
C TRP A 301 6.69 1.96 19.01
N LEU A 302 6.24 0.72 18.83
CA LEU A 302 5.41 0.00 19.78
C LEU A 302 6.08 -0.14 21.15
N LYS A 303 7.39 -0.40 21.20
CA LYS A 303 8.18 -0.39 22.45
C LYS A 303 8.10 0.97 23.16
N LYS A 304 8.18 2.08 22.42
CA LYS A 304 8.01 3.44 23.00
C LYS A 304 6.60 3.68 23.51
N CYS A 305 5.59 3.02 22.95
CA CYS A 305 4.20 3.08 23.42
C CYS A 305 3.94 2.17 24.64
N GLY A 306 4.96 1.47 25.16
CA GLY A 306 4.84 0.64 26.34
C GLY A 306 4.39 -0.80 26.05
N TYR A 307 4.59 -1.29 24.84
CA TYR A 307 4.37 -2.69 24.49
C TYR A 307 5.67 -3.49 24.49
N GLU A 308 5.54 -4.76 24.74
CA GLU A 308 6.58 -5.77 24.49
C GLU A 308 6.40 -6.32 23.08
N VAL A 309 7.49 -6.36 22.29
CA VAL A 309 7.49 -6.76 20.87
C VAL A 309 8.75 -7.56 20.59
#